data_7f17f6eeb938be2d784003c64f38ef5f
#
_entry.id   7f17f6eeb938be2d784003c64f38ef5f
#
_cell.length_a   1.000
_cell.length_b   1.000
_cell.length_c   1.000
_cell.angle_alpha   90.00
_cell.angle_beta   90.00
_cell.angle_gamma   90.00
#
_symmetry.space_group_name_H-M   'P 1'
#
loop_
_entity.id
_entity.type
_entity.pdbx_description
1 polymer ?
#
loop_
_entity_poly.entity_id
_entity_poly.type
_entity_poly.pdbx_seq_one_letter_code
_entity_poly.pdbx_strand_id
1 'polypeptide(L)'
;EYVPPIAGIPQGNYDPIVRLIAPTKIQMVTILGKHNPSEKTLLDFEVALSNSDQNLYSNLDDNNNKGFAGKFNGKQRVFDGKTKIDAFANYQLVQENFKTIERLYNIEFNRDWNITSTLLGNQSFLTSGLDFNFDNKGKALYQFENLTFGDAFSGNKHTFSGRYATKNWMIWSNSSVMKSDSELSNSSFARSENRSSYKLGKNWVGATVNLENNSEKLKATNTFSALSQRFLEYGAFVGRGDSTKVFVELGFLQRQNDSLQNNRIERVNHSNSYYLKSQLIKTEKSNLSVFLNYRTLKYEDSNLKDEPSLNSRILYSDRFFGQLIQTTTAYETSSGTIAQQEFTYLQVEPGQGVYMWNDYNGNGIQELQEFEIAPYSDLAIYVRVFLPNQVFVFTYQNKFSQALNFNFNQWQNEKGFKKFASHFYNQTSFLIDRKIKRNGANFDLNPFSKEEEELIGLNTNFRNSLFFNRGKQYHSTTYSFLINESQNLINVQFDGNQNLASLESISAKNQSHQ
;
A
#
# COMPACT_ATOMS: atom_id res chain seq x y z
N GLU A 1 16.98 2.52 -36.06
CA GLU A 1 18.08 2.37 -37.00
C GLU A 1 18.84 3.69 -37.16
N TYR A 2 20.18 3.65 -37.09
CA TYR A 2 21.03 4.82 -37.36
C TYR A 2 21.08 5.09 -38.85
N VAL A 3 20.67 6.28 -39.25
CA VAL A 3 20.84 6.78 -40.62
C VAL A 3 21.87 7.89 -40.60
N PRO A 4 23.02 7.78 -41.31
CA PRO A 4 24.05 8.81 -41.30
C PRO A 4 23.52 10.16 -41.77
N PRO A 5 23.97 11.28 -41.17
CA PRO A 5 23.55 12.61 -41.60
C PRO A 5 24.03 12.89 -43.05
N ILE A 6 23.14 13.50 -43.84
CA ILE A 6 23.47 13.97 -45.20
C ILE A 6 23.74 15.48 -45.11
N ALA A 7 24.93 15.90 -45.54
CA ALA A 7 25.37 17.31 -45.46
C ALA A 7 25.21 17.93 -44.05
N GLY A 8 25.41 17.16 -42.98
CA GLY A 8 25.27 17.60 -41.59
C GLY A 8 23.84 17.68 -41.06
N ILE A 9 22.83 17.29 -41.84
CA ILE A 9 21.44 17.25 -41.43
C ILE A 9 21.07 15.84 -40.93
N PRO A 10 20.62 15.63 -39.68
CA PRO A 10 20.19 14.33 -39.17
C PRO A 10 19.07 13.74 -40.03
N GLN A 11 19.19 12.46 -40.40
CA GLN A 11 18.23 11.75 -41.25
C GLN A 11 17.35 10.77 -40.45
N GLY A 12 17.69 10.46 -39.23
CA GLY A 12 17.00 9.51 -38.36
C GLY A 12 16.82 10.04 -36.94
N ASN A 13 16.15 9.25 -36.14
CA ASN A 13 15.87 9.57 -34.72
C ASN A 13 16.90 8.97 -33.76
N TYR A 14 17.90 8.29 -34.25
CA TYR A 14 18.94 7.62 -33.46
C TYR A 14 20.32 8.22 -33.77
N ASP A 15 20.98 8.66 -32.71
CA ASP A 15 22.35 9.14 -32.76
C ASP A 15 23.22 8.17 -31.94
N PRO A 16 24.24 7.53 -32.53
CA PRO A 16 25.08 6.52 -31.86
C PRO A 16 26.11 7.16 -30.92
N ILE A 17 25.70 8.19 -30.18
CA ILE A 17 26.52 8.82 -29.16
C ILE A 17 26.21 8.24 -27.79
N VAL A 18 27.27 7.94 -27.02
CA VAL A 18 27.12 7.65 -25.59
C VAL A 18 27.03 8.97 -24.83
N ARG A 19 25.87 9.29 -24.31
CA ARG A 19 25.70 10.46 -23.44
C ARG A 19 26.41 10.21 -22.11
N LEU A 20 27.53 10.84 -21.88
CA LEU A 20 28.23 10.79 -20.61
C LEU A 20 27.42 11.59 -19.56
N ILE A 21 27.19 10.97 -18.42
CA ILE A 21 26.60 11.65 -17.26
C ILE A 21 27.72 12.45 -16.60
N ALA A 22 27.58 13.76 -16.56
CA ALA A 22 28.53 14.62 -15.86
C ALA A 22 28.49 14.32 -14.34
N PRO A 23 29.63 14.36 -13.66
CA PRO A 23 29.66 14.29 -12.20
C PRO A 23 28.97 15.52 -11.60
N THR A 24 28.18 15.29 -10.57
CA THR A 24 27.42 16.32 -9.85
C THR A 24 28.01 16.52 -8.46
N LYS A 25 27.82 17.70 -7.91
CA LYS A 25 28.28 18.05 -6.56
C LYS A 25 27.17 18.77 -5.81
N ILE A 26 26.84 18.28 -4.62
CA ILE A 26 25.94 18.99 -3.70
C ILE A 26 26.66 19.31 -2.39
N GLN A 27 26.56 20.53 -1.94
CA GLN A 27 27.06 21.00 -0.66
C GLN A 27 25.93 21.68 0.08
N MET A 28 25.85 21.47 1.39
CA MET A 28 24.83 22.08 2.23
C MET A 28 25.45 22.54 3.54
N VAL A 29 25.06 23.74 3.97
CA VAL A 29 25.39 24.27 5.29
C VAL A 29 24.10 24.65 5.98
N THR A 30 23.93 24.16 7.21
CA THR A 30 22.73 24.43 8.02
C THR A 30 23.11 25.03 9.36
N ILE A 31 22.37 26.05 9.77
CA ILE A 31 22.48 26.71 11.07
C ILE A 31 21.13 26.52 11.78
N LEU A 32 21.18 25.97 12.98
CA LEU A 32 20.02 25.74 13.84
C LEU A 32 20.13 26.57 15.10
N GLY A 33 19.03 27.17 15.52
CA GLY A 33 18.94 27.88 16.79
C GLY A 33 17.67 27.52 17.54
N LYS A 34 17.79 27.40 18.87
CA LYS A 34 16.66 27.15 19.76
C LYS A 34 16.73 28.10 20.95
N HIS A 35 15.60 28.69 21.27
CA HIS A 35 15.47 29.60 22.39
C HIS A 35 14.18 29.34 23.18
N ASN A 36 14.30 29.17 24.47
CA ASN A 36 13.18 28.94 25.38
C ASN A 36 13.12 30.10 26.38
N PRO A 37 12.45 31.22 26.01
CA PRO A 37 12.39 32.40 26.91
C PRO A 37 11.64 32.08 28.21
N SER A 38 10.77 31.09 28.22
CA SER A 38 10.06 30.60 29.41
C SER A 38 9.72 29.10 29.24
N GLU A 39 9.26 28.46 30.31
CA GLU A 39 8.73 27.08 30.24
C GLU A 39 7.47 26.94 29.35
N LYS A 40 6.84 28.08 29.02
CA LYS A 40 5.62 28.15 28.21
C LYS A 40 5.86 28.55 26.77
N THR A 41 7.10 28.97 26.43
CA THR A 41 7.46 29.52 25.12
C THR A 41 8.63 28.76 24.54
N LEU A 42 8.47 28.27 23.31
CA LEU A 42 9.52 27.59 22.55
C LEU A 42 9.62 28.29 21.20
N LEU A 43 10.83 28.69 20.85
CA LEU A 43 11.18 29.28 19.56
C LEU A 43 12.34 28.48 18.98
N ASP A 44 12.27 28.06 17.73
CA ASP A 44 13.38 27.49 17.01
C ASP A 44 13.40 27.96 15.56
N PHE A 45 14.60 28.03 15.00
CA PHE A 45 14.79 28.36 13.60
C PHE A 45 15.86 27.47 12.98
N GLU A 46 15.76 27.32 11.70
CA GLU A 46 16.73 26.64 10.85
C GLU A 46 16.93 27.44 9.57
N VAL A 47 18.20 27.65 9.20
CA VAL A 47 18.59 28.31 7.96
C VAL A 47 19.56 27.39 7.23
N ALA A 48 19.29 27.10 5.97
CA ALA A 48 20.11 26.24 5.15
C ALA A 48 20.50 26.92 3.84
N LEU A 49 21.74 26.72 3.42
CA LEU A 49 22.28 27.11 2.13
C LEU A 49 22.70 25.86 1.38
N SER A 50 22.27 25.72 0.15
CA SER A 50 22.73 24.66 -0.75
C SER A 50 23.54 25.21 -1.92
N ASN A 51 24.52 24.44 -2.38
CA ASN A 51 25.22 24.63 -3.64
C ASN A 51 25.21 23.32 -4.39
N SER A 52 24.42 23.24 -5.48
CA SER A 52 24.18 22.03 -6.25
C SER A 52 24.58 22.23 -7.70
N ASP A 53 25.79 21.80 -8.02
CA ASP A 53 26.35 21.84 -9.36
C ASP A 53 26.00 20.53 -10.08
N GLN A 54 25.27 20.63 -11.18
CA GLN A 54 24.78 19.50 -11.95
C GLN A 54 25.78 19.01 -13.01
N ASN A 55 26.84 19.80 -13.28
CA ASN A 55 27.85 19.47 -14.26
C ASN A 55 29.20 20.11 -13.93
N LEU A 56 30.02 19.43 -13.16
CA LEU A 56 31.35 19.91 -12.75
C LEU A 56 32.32 20.22 -13.92
N TYR A 57 31.96 19.85 -15.14
CA TYR A 57 32.78 20.12 -16.34
C TYR A 57 32.35 21.37 -17.11
N SER A 58 31.26 22.03 -16.72
CA SER A 58 30.72 23.20 -17.42
C SER A 58 30.26 24.25 -16.42
N ASN A 59 30.58 25.51 -16.68
CA ASN A 59 30.11 26.67 -15.90
C ASN A 59 28.90 27.35 -16.55
N LEU A 60 28.33 26.77 -17.60
CA LEU A 60 27.23 27.39 -18.37
C LEU A 60 25.91 27.43 -17.58
N ASP A 61 25.74 26.51 -16.64
CA ASP A 61 24.55 26.34 -15.82
C ASP A 61 24.72 26.74 -14.34
N ASP A 62 25.82 27.39 -13.98
CA ASP A 62 26.17 27.75 -12.58
C ASP A 62 25.26 28.80 -11.94
N ASN A 63 24.42 29.51 -12.72
CA ASN A 63 23.58 30.63 -12.22
C ASN A 63 22.55 30.18 -11.17
N ASN A 64 22.12 28.91 -11.21
CA ASN A 64 21.07 28.30 -10.37
C ASN A 64 21.60 27.31 -9.33
N ASN A 65 22.92 27.20 -9.19
CA ASN A 65 23.54 26.24 -8.26
C ASN A 65 23.28 26.57 -6.79
N LYS A 66 23.10 27.86 -6.45
CA LYS A 66 22.96 28.32 -5.06
C LYS A 66 21.50 28.54 -4.69
N GLY A 67 21.11 28.00 -3.56
CA GLY A 67 19.76 28.16 -3.02
C GLY A 67 19.77 28.35 -1.51
N PHE A 68 18.68 28.91 -1.02
CA PHE A 68 18.43 29.21 0.39
C PHE A 68 17.12 28.58 0.84
N ALA A 69 17.10 28.06 2.07
CA ALA A 69 15.89 27.68 2.77
C ALA A 69 15.92 28.15 4.22
N GLY A 70 14.76 28.49 4.74
CA GLY A 70 14.61 28.93 6.13
C GLY A 70 13.33 28.35 6.74
N LYS A 71 13.40 28.02 8.02
CA LYS A 71 12.27 27.58 8.82
C LYS A 71 12.28 28.26 10.17
N PHE A 72 11.12 28.70 10.60
CA PHE A 72 10.89 29.26 11.92
C PHE A 72 9.69 28.56 12.57
N ASN A 73 9.85 28.13 13.82
CA ASN A 73 8.79 27.52 14.62
C ASN A 73 8.64 28.31 15.93
N GLY A 74 7.40 28.63 16.25
CA GLY A 74 7.03 29.24 17.52
C GLY A 74 5.90 28.48 18.18
N LYS A 75 6.02 28.19 19.47
CA LYS A 75 4.97 27.58 20.28
C LYS A 75 4.84 28.32 21.60
N GLN A 76 3.61 28.67 21.97
CA GLN A 76 3.29 29.39 23.19
C GLN A 76 2.11 28.73 23.91
N ARG A 77 2.27 28.41 25.19
CA ARG A 77 1.12 28.07 26.05
C ARG A 77 0.33 29.30 26.35
N VAL A 78 -0.90 29.34 25.80
CA VAL A 78 -1.82 30.49 25.95
C VAL A 78 -2.82 30.28 27.08
N PHE A 79 -3.08 29.03 27.46
CA PHE A 79 -3.94 28.69 28.60
C PHE A 79 -3.36 27.49 29.36
N ASP A 80 -3.32 27.58 30.69
CA ASP A 80 -2.69 26.59 31.56
C ASP A 80 -3.59 26.28 32.77
N GLY A 81 -4.71 25.61 32.50
CA GLY A 81 -5.68 25.16 33.48
C GLY A 81 -5.85 23.63 33.45
N LYS A 82 -7.03 23.12 33.78
CA LYS A 82 -7.41 21.70 33.58
C LYS A 82 -7.32 21.30 32.10
N THR A 83 -7.61 22.22 31.20
CA THR A 83 -7.29 22.11 29.77
C THR A 83 -6.07 22.97 29.52
N LYS A 84 -5.07 22.44 28.86
CA LYS A 84 -3.90 23.23 28.40
C LYS A 84 -4.08 23.52 26.92
N ILE A 85 -3.81 24.78 26.53
CA ILE A 85 -3.93 25.19 25.14
C ILE A 85 -2.59 25.80 24.73
N ASP A 86 -1.97 25.22 23.73
CA ASP A 86 -0.75 25.72 23.11
C ASP A 86 -1.09 26.28 21.72
N ALA A 87 -0.76 27.54 21.47
CA ALA A 87 -0.78 28.12 20.13
C ALA A 87 0.57 27.91 19.47
N PHE A 88 0.60 27.63 18.17
CA PHE A 88 1.84 27.48 17.41
C PHE A 88 1.73 28.13 16.04
N ALA A 89 2.88 28.51 15.51
CA ALA A 89 3.05 28.98 14.16
C ALA A 89 4.40 28.50 13.63
N ASN A 90 4.39 27.90 12.44
CA ASN A 90 5.58 27.44 11.74
C ASN A 90 5.58 28.07 10.35
N TYR A 91 6.69 28.65 9.95
CA TYR A 91 6.85 29.20 8.61
C TYR A 91 8.10 28.63 7.97
N GLN A 92 7.97 28.16 6.75
CA GLN A 92 9.05 27.61 5.95
C GLN A 92 9.09 28.29 4.61
N LEU A 93 10.27 28.72 4.21
CA LEU A 93 10.58 29.28 2.90
C LEU A 93 11.64 28.39 2.23
N VAL A 94 11.42 28.02 1.00
CA VAL A 94 12.37 27.27 0.19
C VAL A 94 12.51 27.96 -1.16
N GLN A 95 13.69 28.45 -1.45
CA GLN A 95 13.98 29.10 -2.72
C GLN A 95 14.04 28.05 -3.84
N GLU A 96 13.63 28.40 -5.04
CA GLU A 96 13.54 27.50 -6.21
C GLU A 96 14.84 26.73 -6.48
N ASN A 97 15.98 27.42 -6.34
CA ASN A 97 17.30 26.82 -6.57
C ASN A 97 17.84 26.02 -5.38
N PHE A 98 17.12 25.99 -4.25
CA PHE A 98 17.54 25.18 -3.11
C PHE A 98 17.36 23.71 -3.39
N LYS A 99 18.40 22.92 -3.26
CA LYS A 99 18.38 21.46 -3.44
C LYS A 99 18.55 20.77 -2.11
N THR A 100 17.63 19.86 -1.83
CA THR A 100 17.65 19.03 -0.61
C THR A 100 18.40 17.73 -0.84
N ILE A 101 19.02 17.20 0.20
CA ILE A 101 19.65 15.87 0.17
C ILE A 101 18.57 14.80 0.31
N GLU A 102 17.57 15.06 1.15
CA GLU A 102 16.43 14.15 1.38
C GLU A 102 15.11 14.87 1.06
N ARG A 103 14.04 14.10 0.99
CA ARG A 103 12.69 14.61 0.74
C ARG A 103 12.24 15.50 1.92
N LEU A 104 11.73 16.68 1.64
CA LEU A 104 11.22 17.61 2.67
C LEU A 104 9.89 17.20 3.27
N TYR A 105 9.03 16.55 2.48
CA TYR A 105 7.65 16.21 2.84
C TYR A 105 7.40 14.71 2.73
N ASN A 106 6.31 14.24 3.33
CA ASN A 106 5.85 12.87 3.21
C ASN A 106 5.45 12.53 1.75
N ILE A 107 5.30 11.22 1.47
CA ILE A 107 4.98 10.72 0.11
C ILE A 107 3.61 11.25 -0.37
N GLU A 108 2.67 11.41 0.55
CA GLU A 108 1.28 11.83 0.26
C GLU A 108 1.11 13.34 0.09
N PHE A 109 2.17 14.13 0.30
CA PHE A 109 2.09 15.60 0.28
C PHE A 109 1.46 16.14 -1.00
N ASN A 110 1.92 15.68 -2.16
CA ASN A 110 1.38 16.13 -3.45
C ASN A 110 -0.10 15.77 -3.61
N ARG A 111 -0.49 14.58 -3.18
CA ARG A 111 -1.88 14.13 -3.18
C ARG A 111 -2.75 14.97 -2.24
N ASP A 112 -2.26 15.26 -1.06
CA ASP A 112 -2.98 16.04 -0.03
C ASP A 112 -3.23 17.49 -0.44
N TRP A 113 -2.43 18.01 -1.39
CA TRP A 113 -2.55 19.35 -1.95
C TRP A 113 -3.06 19.38 -3.38
N ASN A 114 -3.45 18.22 -3.97
CA ASN A 114 -3.82 18.06 -5.38
C ASN A 114 -2.77 18.63 -6.36
N ILE A 115 -1.50 18.41 -6.07
CA ILE A 115 -0.37 18.81 -6.93
C ILE A 115 -0.10 17.67 -7.91
N THR A 116 -0.45 17.86 -9.18
CA THR A 116 -0.33 16.83 -10.23
C THR A 116 0.87 17.01 -11.15
N SER A 117 1.54 18.17 -11.06
CA SER A 117 2.71 18.50 -11.88
C SER A 117 3.85 19.00 -11.00
N THR A 118 5.06 19.03 -11.56
CA THR A 118 6.20 19.71 -10.91
C THR A 118 5.94 21.20 -10.88
N LEU A 119 5.89 21.77 -9.68
CA LEU A 119 5.73 23.21 -9.47
C LEU A 119 7.11 23.89 -9.43
N LEU A 120 7.21 25.00 -10.10
CA LEU A 120 8.42 25.86 -10.12
C LEU A 120 8.17 27.10 -9.28
N GLY A 121 9.26 27.72 -8.84
CA GLY A 121 9.25 28.96 -8.05
C GLY A 121 9.53 28.76 -6.56
N ASN A 122 9.64 29.88 -5.88
CA ASN A 122 9.90 29.90 -4.44
C ASN A 122 8.69 29.32 -3.68
N GLN A 123 8.96 28.37 -2.80
CA GLN A 123 7.95 27.77 -1.96
C GLN A 123 7.84 28.49 -0.62
N SER A 124 6.62 28.81 -0.20
CA SER A 124 6.30 29.29 1.13
C SER A 124 5.25 28.37 1.77
N PHE A 125 5.48 27.95 2.99
CA PHE A 125 4.58 27.09 3.73
C PHE A 125 4.39 27.60 5.17
N LEU A 126 3.22 28.15 5.43
CA LEU A 126 2.79 28.57 6.75
C LEU A 126 1.88 27.52 7.38
N THR A 127 2.17 27.13 8.61
CA THR A 127 1.31 26.30 9.44
C THR A 127 1.06 27.01 10.76
N SER A 128 -0.19 27.18 11.16
CA SER A 128 -0.53 27.76 12.46
C SER A 128 -1.72 27.04 13.08
N GLY A 129 -1.81 27.03 14.40
CA GLY A 129 -2.91 26.29 15.02
C GLY A 129 -2.93 26.32 16.54
N LEU A 130 -3.85 25.52 17.08
CA LEU A 130 -4.10 25.35 18.50
C LEU A 130 -4.08 23.86 18.87
N ASP A 131 -3.24 23.51 19.83
CA ASP A 131 -3.17 22.17 20.43
C ASP A 131 -3.87 22.17 21.80
N PHE A 132 -4.95 21.43 21.88
CA PHE A 132 -5.78 21.30 23.10
C PHE A 132 -5.41 20.00 23.80
N ASN A 133 -4.99 20.09 25.04
CA ASN A 133 -4.76 18.94 25.91
C ASN A 133 -5.78 18.94 27.05
N PHE A 134 -6.69 17.97 27.02
CA PHE A 134 -7.79 17.83 27.99
C PHE A 134 -7.40 16.96 29.19
N ASP A 135 -6.15 17.07 29.64
CA ASP A 135 -5.58 16.22 30.68
C ASP A 135 -5.66 14.71 30.30
N ASN A 136 -6.21 13.87 31.15
CA ASN A 136 -6.37 12.43 30.90
C ASN A 136 -7.56 12.07 29.96
N LYS A 137 -8.31 13.07 29.47
CA LYS A 137 -9.49 12.85 28.63
C LYS A 137 -9.17 12.84 27.13
N GLY A 138 -8.02 13.36 26.72
CA GLY A 138 -7.65 13.36 25.31
C GLY A 138 -6.99 14.63 24.82
N LYS A 139 -6.90 14.74 23.49
CA LYS A 139 -6.26 15.85 22.79
C LYS A 139 -7.08 16.22 21.56
N ALA A 140 -6.99 17.48 21.14
CA ALA A 140 -7.48 17.95 19.86
C ALA A 140 -6.48 18.95 19.27
N LEU A 141 -6.34 18.93 17.97
CA LEU A 141 -5.49 19.82 17.19
C LEU A 141 -6.32 20.48 16.11
N TYR A 142 -6.32 21.79 16.07
CA TYR A 142 -6.77 22.56 14.92
C TYR A 142 -5.58 23.21 14.26
N GLN A 143 -5.48 23.11 12.93
CA GLN A 143 -4.35 23.60 12.14
C GLN A 143 -4.85 24.26 10.88
N PHE A 144 -4.32 25.44 10.61
CA PHE A 144 -4.42 26.15 9.34
C PHE A 144 -3.08 26.05 8.63
N GLU A 145 -3.12 25.76 7.34
CA GLU A 145 -1.96 25.64 6.47
C GLU A 145 -2.17 26.51 5.23
N ASN A 146 -1.14 27.26 4.83
CA ASN A 146 -1.09 27.99 3.57
C ASN A 146 0.18 27.60 2.83
N LEU A 147 0.04 27.11 1.61
CA LEU A 147 1.14 26.68 0.75
C LEU A 147 1.11 27.47 -0.56
N THR A 148 2.27 28.02 -0.94
CA THR A 148 2.43 28.72 -2.23
C THR A 148 3.71 28.26 -2.93
N PHE A 149 3.67 28.24 -4.27
CA PHE A 149 4.85 28.07 -5.14
C PHE A 149 4.87 29.22 -6.16
N GLY A 150 5.54 30.33 -5.81
CA GLY A 150 5.51 31.54 -6.64
C GLY A 150 4.08 31.90 -7.02
N ASP A 151 3.85 32.14 -8.31
CA ASP A 151 2.52 32.40 -8.90
C ASP A 151 1.86 31.11 -9.45
N ALA A 152 2.59 29.98 -9.46
CA ALA A 152 2.12 28.73 -10.07
C ALA A 152 1.08 27.99 -9.23
N PHE A 153 1.11 28.18 -7.89
CA PHE A 153 0.21 27.48 -6.99
C PHE A 153 -0.02 28.25 -5.69
N SER A 154 -1.27 28.29 -5.25
CA SER A 154 -1.66 28.77 -3.92
C SER A 154 -2.73 27.86 -3.33
N GLY A 155 -2.55 27.41 -2.10
CA GLY A 155 -3.51 26.55 -1.41
C GLY A 155 -3.67 26.90 0.06
N ASN A 156 -4.91 26.75 0.56
CA ASN A 156 -5.27 26.90 1.96
C ASN A 156 -5.93 25.62 2.45
N LYS A 157 -5.51 25.12 3.62
CA LYS A 157 -6.03 23.91 4.22
C LYS A 157 -6.31 24.10 5.70
N HIS A 158 -7.46 23.63 6.14
CA HIS A 158 -7.85 23.57 7.54
C HIS A 158 -7.92 22.11 7.95
N THR A 159 -7.29 21.75 9.04
CA THR A 159 -7.27 20.39 9.58
C THR A 159 -7.74 20.41 11.03
N PHE A 160 -8.61 19.51 11.38
CA PHE A 160 -9.01 19.22 12.74
C PHE A 160 -8.80 17.74 13.02
N SER A 161 -8.04 17.42 14.04
CA SER A 161 -7.89 16.05 14.53
C SER A 161 -8.08 16.03 16.05
N GLY A 162 -8.79 15.02 16.54
CA GLY A 162 -9.05 14.97 17.96
C GLY A 162 -9.52 13.61 18.45
N ARG A 163 -9.16 13.34 19.69
CA ARG A 163 -9.70 12.21 20.45
C ARG A 163 -10.08 12.71 21.84
N TYR A 164 -11.32 12.45 22.21
CA TYR A 164 -11.83 12.78 23.53
C TYR A 164 -12.51 11.55 24.13
N ALA A 165 -12.13 11.19 25.35
CA ALA A 165 -12.66 10.04 26.05
C ALA A 165 -13.06 10.42 27.49
N THR A 166 -14.26 10.06 27.87
CA THR A 166 -14.76 10.09 29.23
C THR A 166 -14.98 8.67 29.74
N LYS A 167 -15.59 8.52 30.90
CA LYS A 167 -15.97 7.20 31.43
C LYS A 167 -16.86 6.42 30.45
N ASN A 168 -17.76 7.11 29.76
CA ASN A 168 -18.77 6.49 28.91
C ASN A 168 -18.62 6.84 27.43
N TRP A 169 -18.19 8.06 27.09
CA TRP A 169 -18.05 8.52 25.71
C TRP A 169 -16.63 8.41 25.21
N MET A 170 -16.46 7.94 23.98
CA MET A 170 -15.24 8.06 23.20
C MET A 170 -15.59 8.63 21.82
N ILE A 171 -14.96 9.76 21.50
CA ILE A 171 -15.13 10.45 20.22
C ILE A 171 -13.76 10.59 19.59
N TRP A 172 -13.69 10.28 18.33
CA TRP A 172 -12.51 10.48 17.49
C TRP A 172 -12.95 11.15 16.19
N SER A 173 -12.18 12.13 15.75
CA SER A 173 -12.40 12.85 14.49
C SER A 173 -11.06 13.18 13.85
N ASN A 174 -11.01 13.05 12.52
CA ASN A 174 -9.92 13.52 11.68
C ASN A 174 -10.53 14.13 10.41
N SER A 175 -10.42 15.44 10.27
CA SER A 175 -11.13 16.18 9.23
C SER A 175 -10.21 17.22 8.62
N SER A 176 -10.29 17.39 7.31
CA SER A 176 -9.58 18.43 6.58
C SER A 176 -10.41 18.99 5.44
N VAL A 177 -10.26 20.29 5.19
CA VAL A 177 -10.82 20.98 4.04
C VAL A 177 -9.71 21.80 3.42
N MET A 178 -9.52 21.66 2.11
CA MET A 178 -8.49 22.34 1.33
C MET A 178 -9.13 23.01 0.11
N LYS A 179 -8.63 24.17 -0.24
CA LYS A 179 -8.86 24.83 -1.53
C LYS A 179 -7.53 25.25 -2.11
N SER A 180 -7.32 25.00 -3.38
CA SER A 180 -6.12 25.41 -4.09
C SER A 180 -6.43 25.96 -5.46
N ASP A 181 -5.57 26.85 -5.89
CA ASP A 181 -5.55 27.47 -7.21
C ASP A 181 -4.16 27.21 -7.81
N SER A 182 -4.13 26.61 -9.00
CA SER A 182 -2.91 26.41 -9.79
C SER A 182 -3.06 27.03 -11.17
N GLU A 183 -2.00 27.09 -11.94
CA GLU A 183 -2.08 27.57 -13.34
C GLU A 183 -3.10 26.80 -14.17
N LEU A 184 -3.22 25.49 -13.95
CA LEU A 184 -4.02 24.58 -14.77
C LEU A 184 -5.43 24.34 -14.22
N SER A 185 -5.60 24.37 -12.88
CA SER A 185 -6.85 23.95 -12.25
C SER A 185 -7.16 24.66 -10.94
N ASN A 186 -8.44 24.67 -10.57
CA ASN A 186 -8.95 25.03 -9.27
C ASN A 186 -9.43 23.76 -8.55
N SER A 187 -8.94 23.51 -7.34
CA SER A 187 -9.29 22.31 -6.59
C SER A 187 -9.94 22.64 -5.25
N SER A 188 -10.86 21.77 -4.85
CA SER A 188 -11.45 21.73 -3.52
C SER A 188 -11.45 20.30 -3.04
N PHE A 189 -10.79 20.06 -1.90
CA PHE A 189 -10.70 18.74 -1.29
C PHE A 189 -11.22 18.80 0.14
N ALA A 190 -12.15 17.92 0.49
CA ALA A 190 -12.64 17.76 1.85
C ALA A 190 -12.61 16.27 2.24
N ARG A 191 -12.06 15.97 3.40
CA ARG A 191 -12.06 14.64 4.00
C ARG A 191 -12.48 14.74 5.46
N SER A 192 -13.30 13.82 5.91
CA SER A 192 -13.67 13.74 7.33
C SER A 192 -13.92 12.29 7.71
N GLU A 193 -13.26 11.85 8.77
CA GLU A 193 -13.41 10.53 9.37
C GLU A 193 -13.82 10.71 10.84
N ASN A 194 -14.97 10.19 11.21
CA ASN A 194 -15.53 10.40 12.52
C ASN A 194 -16.02 9.07 13.09
N ARG A 195 -15.71 8.85 14.35
CA ARG A 195 -16.22 7.69 15.11
C ARG A 195 -16.60 8.13 16.51
N SER A 196 -17.82 7.80 16.90
CA SER A 196 -18.33 8.06 18.25
C SER A 196 -18.86 6.77 18.85
N SER A 197 -18.58 6.53 20.11
CA SER A 197 -19.12 5.39 20.84
C SER A 197 -19.48 5.73 22.26
N TYR A 198 -20.54 5.08 22.75
CA TYR A 198 -21.04 5.19 24.10
C TYR A 198 -20.99 3.84 24.82
N LYS A 199 -20.37 3.81 25.97
CA LYS A 199 -20.14 2.60 26.78
C LYS A 199 -21.26 2.40 27.77
N LEU A 200 -21.91 1.24 27.74
CA LEU A 200 -22.98 0.76 28.61
C LEU A 200 -22.49 -0.47 29.40
N GLY A 201 -21.81 -0.23 30.52
CA GLY A 201 -21.19 -1.29 31.30
C GLY A 201 -20.07 -2.02 30.53
N LYS A 202 -20.27 -3.29 30.20
CA LYS A 202 -19.35 -4.09 29.36
C LYS A 202 -19.67 -3.99 27.86
N ASN A 203 -20.77 -3.36 27.48
CA ASN A 203 -21.16 -3.20 26.09
C ASN A 203 -20.85 -1.78 25.62
N TRP A 204 -20.80 -1.57 24.32
CA TRP A 204 -20.78 -0.25 23.67
C TRP A 204 -21.60 -0.26 22.39
N VAL A 205 -22.09 0.88 22.05
CA VAL A 205 -22.76 1.17 20.78
C VAL A 205 -22.14 2.42 20.20
N GLY A 206 -22.03 2.49 18.90
CA GLY A 206 -21.44 3.64 18.25
C GLY A 206 -21.84 3.78 16.80
N ALA A 207 -21.41 4.91 16.24
CA ALA A 207 -21.60 5.26 14.85
C ALA A 207 -20.29 5.78 14.26
N THR A 208 -20.18 5.65 12.95
CA THR A 208 -19.09 6.21 12.15
C THR A 208 -19.66 6.94 10.95
N VAL A 209 -19.02 8.05 10.57
CA VAL A 209 -19.35 8.82 9.38
C VAL A 209 -18.04 9.27 8.73
N ASN A 210 -17.82 8.81 7.52
CA ASN A 210 -16.63 9.13 6.73
C ASN A 210 -17.07 9.77 5.41
N LEU A 211 -16.42 10.81 5.00
CA LEU A 211 -16.67 11.47 3.73
C LEU A 211 -15.36 11.90 3.07
N GLU A 212 -15.35 11.87 1.76
CA GLU A 212 -14.33 12.49 0.94
C GLU A 212 -15.01 13.14 -0.27
N ASN A 213 -14.58 14.34 -0.60
CA ASN A 213 -14.99 15.04 -1.79
C ASN A 213 -13.77 15.70 -2.41
N ASN A 214 -13.36 15.20 -3.57
CA ASN A 214 -12.33 15.80 -4.40
C ASN A 214 -12.99 16.39 -5.64
N SER A 215 -12.88 17.69 -5.82
CA SER A 215 -13.44 18.43 -6.95
C SER A 215 -12.34 19.27 -7.56
N GLU A 216 -11.88 18.91 -8.75
CA GLU A 216 -10.88 19.64 -9.50
C GLU A 216 -11.50 20.09 -10.84
N LYS A 217 -11.39 21.39 -11.16
CA LYS A 217 -11.84 21.97 -12.42
C LYS A 217 -10.67 22.51 -13.21
N LEU A 218 -10.56 22.08 -14.46
CA LEU A 218 -9.58 22.57 -15.42
C LEU A 218 -9.95 23.98 -15.87
N LYS A 219 -9.01 24.93 -15.77
CA LYS A 219 -9.26 26.35 -16.14
C LYS A 219 -9.51 26.54 -17.62
N ALA A 220 -8.79 25.80 -18.48
CA ALA A 220 -8.89 25.91 -19.93
C ALA A 220 -10.27 25.54 -20.48
N THR A 221 -10.91 24.52 -19.95
CA THR A 221 -12.18 23.96 -20.46
C THR A 221 -13.36 24.21 -19.51
N ASN A 222 -13.10 24.63 -18.27
CA ASN A 222 -14.08 24.72 -17.18
C ASN A 222 -14.83 23.40 -16.91
N THR A 223 -14.19 22.26 -17.21
CA THR A 223 -14.72 20.91 -16.99
C THR A 223 -14.07 20.29 -15.76
N PHE A 224 -14.74 19.29 -15.18
CA PHE A 224 -14.13 18.51 -14.11
C PHE A 224 -13.00 17.63 -14.63
N SER A 225 -11.92 17.55 -13.87
CA SER A 225 -10.85 16.57 -14.06
C SER A 225 -11.35 15.15 -13.73
N ALA A 226 -10.76 14.15 -14.39
CA ALA A 226 -11.01 12.73 -14.11
C ALA A 226 -10.70 12.31 -12.66
N LEU A 227 -9.93 13.11 -11.92
CA LEU A 227 -9.64 12.91 -10.50
C LEU A 227 -10.78 13.32 -9.57
N SER A 228 -11.85 13.97 -10.12
CA SER A 228 -12.98 14.42 -9.32
C SER A 228 -13.86 13.25 -8.92
N GLN A 229 -14.01 13.07 -7.61
CA GLN A 229 -14.78 11.99 -7.01
C GLN A 229 -15.32 12.39 -5.63
N ARG A 230 -16.34 11.68 -5.19
CA ARG A 230 -16.91 11.88 -3.85
C ARG A 230 -17.36 10.55 -3.28
N PHE A 231 -17.20 10.35 -1.99
CA PHE A 231 -17.91 9.29 -1.29
C PHE A 231 -18.48 9.76 0.05
N LEU A 232 -19.54 9.11 0.45
CA LEU A 232 -20.12 9.20 1.80
C LEU A 232 -20.27 7.77 2.32
N GLU A 233 -19.69 7.51 3.49
CA GLU A 233 -19.81 6.26 4.23
C GLU A 233 -20.34 6.54 5.63
N TYR A 234 -21.35 5.79 6.04
CA TYR A 234 -21.88 5.86 7.39
C TYR A 234 -22.23 4.47 7.90
N GLY A 235 -22.21 4.31 9.19
CA GLY A 235 -22.52 3.03 9.79
C GLY A 235 -22.67 3.05 11.29
N ALA A 236 -23.09 1.91 11.80
CA ALA A 236 -23.26 1.68 13.22
C ALA A 236 -22.56 0.40 13.65
N PHE A 237 -22.19 0.34 14.91
CA PHE A 237 -21.54 -0.83 15.48
C PHE A 237 -21.96 -1.03 16.93
N VAL A 238 -21.93 -2.29 17.35
CA VAL A 238 -22.14 -2.71 18.71
C VAL A 238 -21.01 -3.63 19.14
N GLY A 239 -20.63 -3.56 20.40
CA GLY A 239 -19.59 -4.42 20.90
C GLY A 239 -19.75 -4.76 22.36
N ARG A 240 -19.00 -5.78 22.79
CA ARG A 240 -18.97 -6.27 24.16
C ARG A 240 -17.56 -6.67 24.56
N GLY A 241 -17.19 -6.36 25.79
CA GLY A 241 -15.92 -6.72 26.38
C GLY A 241 -15.07 -5.50 26.75
N ASP A 242 -13.77 -5.63 26.57
CA ASP A 242 -12.78 -4.57 26.72
C ASP A 242 -11.95 -4.50 25.44
N SER A 243 -12.07 -3.42 24.69
CA SER A 243 -11.38 -3.24 23.39
C SER A 243 -9.85 -3.34 23.47
N THR A 244 -9.27 -3.24 24.66
CA THR A 244 -7.83 -3.43 24.91
C THR A 244 -7.46 -4.86 25.29
N LYS A 245 -8.44 -5.69 25.59
CA LYS A 245 -8.27 -7.08 26.06
C LYS A 245 -9.07 -8.04 25.19
N VAL A 246 -10.17 -8.55 25.75
CA VAL A 246 -11.08 -9.48 25.09
C VAL A 246 -12.36 -8.76 24.71
N PHE A 247 -12.70 -8.80 23.44
CA PHE A 247 -13.89 -8.14 22.92
C PHE A 247 -14.41 -8.77 21.63
N VAL A 248 -15.66 -8.48 21.34
CA VAL A 248 -16.32 -8.71 20.05
C VAL A 248 -17.01 -7.42 19.65
N GLU A 249 -16.85 -7.00 18.41
CA GLU A 249 -17.53 -5.87 17.79
C GLU A 249 -18.12 -6.31 16.45
N LEU A 250 -19.40 -6.02 16.25
CA LEU A 250 -20.12 -6.20 14.99
C LEU A 250 -20.50 -4.83 14.45
N GLY A 251 -20.38 -4.63 13.18
CA GLY A 251 -20.75 -3.36 12.55
C GLY A 251 -21.29 -3.53 11.14
N PHE A 252 -22.02 -2.49 10.75
CA PHE A 252 -22.56 -2.29 9.42
C PHE A 252 -22.10 -0.94 8.90
N LEU A 253 -21.65 -0.92 7.64
CA LEU A 253 -21.26 0.28 6.91
C LEU A 253 -21.99 0.32 5.58
N GLN A 254 -22.53 1.48 5.23
CA GLN A 254 -23.03 1.77 3.91
C GLN A 254 -22.18 2.88 3.29
N ARG A 255 -21.66 2.63 2.09
CA ARG A 255 -20.85 3.59 1.34
C ARG A 255 -21.47 3.85 -0.02
N GLN A 256 -21.50 5.11 -0.37
CA GLN A 256 -22.00 5.64 -1.63
C GLN A 256 -20.83 6.32 -2.35
N ASN A 257 -20.55 5.90 -3.59
CA ASN A 257 -19.47 6.48 -4.39
C ASN A 257 -20.03 7.21 -5.60
N ASP A 258 -19.54 8.42 -5.79
CA ASP A 258 -19.86 9.26 -6.93
C ASP A 258 -18.58 9.55 -7.71
N SER A 259 -18.63 9.49 -9.04
CA SER A 259 -17.51 9.81 -9.91
C SER A 259 -17.96 10.66 -11.10
N LEU A 260 -16.98 11.10 -11.88
CA LEU A 260 -17.26 11.93 -13.05
C LEU A 260 -17.98 11.13 -14.13
N GLN A 261 -19.19 11.58 -14.49
CA GLN A 261 -20.02 11.08 -15.59
C GLN A 261 -20.51 12.29 -16.39
N ASN A 262 -20.22 12.35 -17.69
CA ASN A 262 -20.69 13.44 -18.58
C ASN A 262 -20.48 14.85 -18.00
N ASN A 263 -19.29 15.10 -17.44
CA ASN A 263 -18.88 16.36 -16.78
C ASN A 263 -19.72 16.72 -15.53
N ARG A 264 -20.33 15.73 -14.87
CA ARG A 264 -21.02 15.87 -13.58
C ARG A 264 -20.55 14.78 -12.62
N ILE A 265 -20.57 15.07 -11.33
CA ILE A 265 -20.27 14.08 -10.28
C ILE A 265 -21.60 13.41 -9.92
N GLU A 266 -21.78 12.18 -10.41
CA GLU A 266 -23.01 11.39 -10.24
C GLU A 266 -22.71 10.07 -9.53
N ARG A 267 -23.75 9.46 -8.93
CA ARG A 267 -23.64 8.16 -8.28
C ARG A 267 -23.29 7.09 -9.29
N VAL A 268 -22.24 6.30 -8.97
CA VAL A 268 -21.81 5.18 -9.83
C VAL A 268 -22.06 3.83 -9.16
N ASN A 269 -21.95 3.78 -7.84
CA ASN A 269 -22.21 2.58 -7.08
C ASN A 269 -22.46 2.86 -5.61
N HIS A 270 -22.99 1.86 -4.91
CA HIS A 270 -23.08 1.84 -3.46
C HIS A 270 -22.69 0.47 -2.91
N SER A 271 -22.20 0.43 -1.69
CA SER A 271 -21.83 -0.83 -1.06
C SER A 271 -22.34 -0.93 0.38
N ASN A 272 -22.71 -2.16 0.74
CA ASN A 272 -23.04 -2.53 2.11
C ASN A 272 -21.96 -3.48 2.64
N SER A 273 -21.39 -3.18 3.80
CA SER A 273 -20.38 -3.98 4.46
C SER A 273 -20.83 -4.40 5.85
N TYR A 274 -20.64 -5.67 6.16
CA TYR A 274 -20.89 -6.26 7.47
C TYR A 274 -19.56 -6.77 8.01
N TYR A 275 -19.15 -6.30 9.17
CA TYR A 275 -17.89 -6.72 9.74
C TYR A 275 -18.01 -7.29 11.16
N LEU A 276 -17.15 -8.25 11.43
CA LEU A 276 -16.84 -8.77 12.76
C LEU A 276 -15.38 -8.45 13.07
N LYS A 277 -15.13 -7.81 14.19
CA LYS A 277 -13.79 -7.60 14.72
C LYS A 277 -13.76 -8.10 16.15
N SER A 278 -12.82 -8.99 16.45
CA SER A 278 -12.77 -9.59 17.77
C SER A 278 -11.36 -9.94 18.22
N GLN A 279 -11.18 -9.92 19.51
CA GLN A 279 -10.08 -10.49 20.26
C GLN A 279 -10.70 -11.48 21.26
N LEU A 280 -10.78 -12.76 20.89
CA LEU A 280 -11.51 -13.76 21.65
C LEU A 280 -10.71 -14.30 22.83
N ILE A 281 -9.38 -14.43 22.65
CA ILE A 281 -8.46 -14.85 23.69
C ILE A 281 -7.28 -13.87 23.69
N LYS A 282 -6.90 -13.39 24.85
CA LYS A 282 -5.72 -12.55 25.05
C LYS A 282 -5.14 -12.82 26.44
N THR A 283 -4.26 -13.79 26.52
CA THR A 283 -3.49 -14.14 27.72
C THR A 283 -2.01 -14.10 27.39
N GLU A 284 -1.15 -14.29 28.38
CA GLU A 284 0.30 -14.42 28.14
C GLU A 284 0.68 -15.66 27.32
N LYS A 285 -0.16 -16.69 27.34
CA LYS A 285 0.08 -17.98 26.67
C LYS A 285 -0.68 -18.13 25.38
N SER A 286 -1.90 -17.60 25.32
CA SER A 286 -2.84 -17.85 24.24
C SER A 286 -3.40 -16.54 23.70
N ASN A 287 -3.48 -16.43 22.39
CA ASN A 287 -4.05 -15.30 21.66
C ASN A 287 -4.93 -15.81 20.50
N LEU A 288 -6.15 -15.30 20.40
CA LEU A 288 -7.04 -15.57 19.26
C LEU A 288 -7.74 -14.29 18.86
N SER A 289 -7.49 -13.84 17.65
CA SER A 289 -8.21 -12.74 17.00
C SER A 289 -8.89 -13.19 15.72
N VAL A 290 -10.08 -12.65 15.48
CA VAL A 290 -10.86 -12.92 14.27
C VAL A 290 -11.34 -11.59 13.71
N PHE A 291 -11.08 -11.38 12.44
CA PHE A 291 -11.62 -10.31 11.63
C PHE A 291 -12.33 -10.91 10.42
N LEU A 292 -13.52 -10.38 10.10
CA LEU A 292 -14.28 -10.75 8.92
C LEU A 292 -14.98 -9.51 8.39
N ASN A 293 -14.93 -9.30 7.09
CA ASN A 293 -15.64 -8.23 6.39
C ASN A 293 -16.26 -8.79 5.11
N TYR A 294 -17.58 -8.86 5.09
CA TYR A 294 -18.36 -9.19 3.90
C TYR A 294 -18.93 -7.92 3.32
N ARG A 295 -18.67 -7.65 2.05
CA ARG A 295 -19.12 -6.44 1.33
C ARG A 295 -19.82 -6.84 0.05
N THR A 296 -20.95 -6.21 -0.23
CA THR A 296 -21.63 -6.24 -1.54
C THR A 296 -21.53 -4.85 -2.18
N LEU A 297 -20.99 -4.79 -3.39
CA LEU A 297 -20.96 -3.59 -4.22
C LEU A 297 -22.04 -3.72 -5.29
N LYS A 298 -22.88 -2.71 -5.41
CA LYS A 298 -23.93 -2.60 -6.42
C LYS A 298 -23.68 -1.39 -7.30
N TYR A 299 -23.77 -1.59 -8.59
CA TYR A 299 -23.61 -0.53 -9.58
C TYR A 299 -24.96 0.11 -9.91
N GLU A 300 -24.96 1.40 -10.22
CA GLU A 300 -26.15 2.08 -10.75
C GLU A 300 -26.42 1.67 -12.23
N ASP A 301 -25.36 1.27 -12.96
CA ASP A 301 -25.50 0.67 -14.29
C ASP A 301 -26.01 -0.77 -14.14
N SER A 302 -27.23 -1.02 -14.60
CA SER A 302 -27.90 -2.34 -14.58
C SER A 302 -27.22 -3.42 -15.44
N ASN A 303 -26.31 -3.04 -16.34
CA ASN A 303 -25.54 -4.00 -17.12
C ASN A 303 -24.40 -4.64 -16.33
N LEU A 304 -23.99 -4.00 -15.22
CA LEU A 304 -22.93 -4.51 -14.34
C LEU A 304 -23.54 -5.37 -13.25
N LYS A 305 -22.90 -6.51 -12.99
CA LYS A 305 -23.33 -7.46 -11.92
C LYS A 305 -22.86 -7.00 -10.55
N ASP A 306 -23.67 -7.26 -9.56
CA ASP A 306 -23.31 -7.07 -8.15
C ASP A 306 -22.02 -7.82 -7.81
N GLU A 307 -21.13 -7.19 -7.06
CA GLU A 307 -19.84 -7.76 -6.69
C GLU A 307 -19.77 -8.00 -5.16
N PRO A 308 -20.01 -9.24 -4.70
CA PRO A 308 -19.72 -9.61 -3.33
C PRO A 308 -18.21 -9.80 -3.13
N SER A 309 -17.70 -9.42 -1.97
CA SER A 309 -16.31 -9.64 -1.57
C SER A 309 -16.24 -10.06 -0.11
N LEU A 310 -15.28 -10.93 0.20
CA LEU A 310 -15.05 -11.43 1.55
C LEU A 310 -13.57 -11.26 1.89
N ASN A 311 -13.31 -10.54 2.97
CA ASN A 311 -11.98 -10.43 3.55
C ASN A 311 -12.03 -10.92 4.99
N SER A 312 -11.20 -11.90 5.32
CA SER A 312 -11.14 -12.44 6.67
C SER A 312 -9.71 -12.67 7.12
N ARG A 313 -9.50 -12.63 8.43
CA ARG A 313 -8.23 -12.96 9.05
C ARG A 313 -8.47 -13.60 10.41
N ILE A 314 -7.92 -14.80 10.59
CA ILE A 314 -7.89 -15.53 11.86
C ILE A 314 -6.43 -15.66 12.26
N LEU A 315 -6.08 -15.18 13.45
CA LEU A 315 -4.76 -15.34 14.04
C LEU A 315 -4.91 -16.07 15.36
N TYR A 316 -4.25 -17.22 15.47
CA TYR A 316 -4.22 -18.00 16.69
C TYR A 316 -2.78 -18.30 17.07
N SER A 317 -2.44 -18.08 18.32
CA SER A 317 -1.18 -18.53 18.89
C SER A 317 -1.40 -19.09 20.28
N ASP A 318 -0.68 -20.17 20.61
CA ASP A 318 -0.78 -20.81 21.91
C ASP A 318 0.55 -21.45 22.33
N ARG A 319 0.70 -21.63 23.64
CA ARG A 319 1.85 -22.27 24.28
C ARG A 319 1.37 -23.33 25.25
N PHE A 320 1.43 -24.59 24.82
CA PHE A 320 0.98 -25.73 25.59
C PHE A 320 2.09 -26.33 26.45
N PHE A 321 1.71 -27.00 27.53
CA PHE A 321 2.57 -27.80 28.38
C PHE A 321 3.84 -27.08 28.89
N GLY A 322 3.66 -25.86 29.44
CA GLY A 322 4.79 -25.08 29.93
C GLY A 322 5.72 -24.56 28.81
N GLN A 323 5.21 -24.32 27.61
CA GLN A 323 5.92 -23.88 26.39
C GLN A 323 6.66 -25.01 25.64
N LEU A 324 6.37 -26.27 25.94
CA LEU A 324 6.93 -27.41 25.22
C LEU A 324 6.46 -27.38 23.75
N ILE A 325 5.19 -27.03 23.51
CA ILE A 325 4.60 -26.87 22.17
C ILE A 325 4.19 -25.40 22.04
N GLN A 326 4.68 -24.73 21.01
CA GLN A 326 4.26 -23.38 20.64
C GLN A 326 3.71 -23.44 19.22
N THR A 327 2.48 -22.94 19.06
CA THR A 327 1.81 -22.90 17.76
C THR A 327 1.44 -21.48 17.39
N THR A 328 1.56 -21.15 16.12
CA THR A 328 1.02 -19.92 15.53
C THR A 328 0.37 -20.28 14.20
N THR A 329 -0.92 -19.99 14.09
CA THR A 329 -1.72 -20.23 12.91
C THR A 329 -2.27 -18.90 12.41
N ALA A 330 -2.12 -18.62 11.12
CA ALA A 330 -2.81 -17.53 10.46
C ALA A 330 -3.57 -18.07 9.24
N TYR A 331 -4.82 -17.67 9.13
CA TYR A 331 -5.64 -17.92 7.95
C TYR A 331 -6.23 -16.60 7.49
N GLU A 332 -6.01 -16.28 6.23
CA GLU A 332 -6.45 -15.03 5.61
C GLU A 332 -7.17 -15.32 4.30
N THR A 333 -8.27 -14.62 4.06
CA THR A 333 -8.94 -14.59 2.76
C THR A 333 -9.07 -13.16 2.29
N SER A 334 -8.88 -12.94 0.99
CA SER A 334 -9.06 -11.63 0.40
C SER A 334 -9.66 -11.73 -1.00
N SER A 335 -10.54 -10.78 -1.30
CA SER A 335 -11.04 -10.54 -2.65
C SER A 335 -10.33 -9.32 -3.24
N GLY A 336 -9.85 -9.41 -4.45
CA GLY A 336 -9.11 -8.34 -5.10
C GLY A 336 -9.20 -8.41 -6.62
N THR A 337 -8.37 -7.63 -7.28
CA THR A 337 -8.17 -7.63 -8.72
C THR A 337 -6.69 -7.72 -9.03
N ILE A 338 -6.34 -8.39 -10.12
CA ILE A 338 -5.01 -8.34 -10.71
C ILE A 338 -5.10 -7.76 -12.12
N ALA A 339 -4.12 -6.93 -12.46
CA ALA A 339 -3.95 -6.49 -13.83
C ALA A 339 -3.39 -7.65 -14.66
N GLN A 340 -4.06 -7.96 -15.75
CA GLN A 340 -3.62 -8.93 -16.72
C GLN A 340 -3.11 -8.19 -17.94
N GLN A 341 -1.90 -8.52 -18.37
CA GLN A 341 -1.28 -7.91 -19.53
C GLN A 341 -1.54 -8.76 -20.76
N GLU A 342 -2.21 -8.19 -21.74
CA GLU A 342 -2.41 -8.82 -23.05
C GLU A 342 -1.10 -8.80 -23.84
N PHE A 343 -0.92 -9.78 -24.72
CA PHE A 343 0.24 -9.85 -25.61
C PHE A 343 -0.18 -10.34 -27.00
N THR A 344 0.67 -10.07 -27.97
CA THR A 344 0.56 -10.59 -29.33
C THR A 344 1.92 -11.04 -29.83
N TYR A 345 1.92 -11.80 -30.91
CA TYR A 345 3.17 -12.19 -31.57
C TYR A 345 3.39 -11.31 -32.80
N LEU A 346 4.60 -10.77 -32.89
CA LEU A 346 5.04 -9.92 -34.01
C LEU A 346 6.07 -10.70 -34.82
N GLN A 347 5.84 -10.77 -36.14
CA GLN A 347 6.79 -11.39 -37.04
C GLN A 347 8.05 -10.52 -37.18
N VAL A 348 9.20 -11.18 -37.10
CA VAL A 348 10.54 -10.58 -37.24
C VAL A 348 11.36 -11.37 -38.24
N GLU A 349 12.55 -10.88 -38.59
CA GLU A 349 13.47 -11.60 -39.47
C GLU A 349 13.91 -12.95 -38.87
N PRO A 350 14.12 -13.98 -39.68
CA PRO A 350 14.60 -15.29 -39.20
C PRO A 350 15.81 -15.18 -38.30
N GLY A 351 15.75 -15.82 -37.14
CA GLY A 351 16.81 -15.78 -36.13
C GLY A 351 16.75 -14.60 -35.16
N GLN A 352 15.86 -13.63 -35.35
CA GLN A 352 15.64 -12.53 -34.41
C GLN A 352 14.47 -12.80 -33.45
N GLY A 353 13.68 -13.85 -33.72
CA GLY A 353 12.55 -14.25 -32.90
C GLY A 353 12.94 -15.27 -31.81
N VAL A 354 11.92 -15.73 -31.11
CA VAL A 354 11.98 -16.81 -30.11
C VAL A 354 10.94 -17.88 -30.42
N TYR A 355 9.87 -17.49 -31.09
CA TYR A 355 8.70 -18.35 -31.36
C TYR A 355 8.55 -18.63 -32.85
N MET A 356 7.93 -19.78 -33.16
CA MET A 356 7.41 -20.14 -34.48
C MET A 356 5.90 -20.36 -34.38
N TRP A 357 5.20 -20.23 -35.50
CA TRP A 357 3.77 -20.50 -35.61
C TRP A 357 3.53 -21.81 -36.33
N ASN A 358 2.70 -22.67 -35.74
CA ASN A 358 2.24 -23.92 -36.33
C ASN A 358 0.71 -23.93 -36.39
N ASP A 359 0.17 -23.92 -37.59
CA ASP A 359 -1.29 -24.01 -37.82
C ASP A 359 -1.77 -25.45 -37.53
N TYR A 360 -2.15 -25.71 -36.26
CA TYR A 360 -2.56 -27.04 -35.82
C TYR A 360 -3.96 -27.43 -36.27
N ASN A 361 -4.83 -26.46 -36.52
CA ASN A 361 -6.21 -26.70 -36.93
C ASN A 361 -6.45 -26.52 -38.42
N GLY A 362 -5.45 -26.06 -39.17
CA GLY A 362 -5.47 -25.92 -40.64
C GLY A 362 -6.34 -24.77 -41.14
N ASN A 363 -6.66 -23.78 -40.29
CA ASN A 363 -7.54 -22.67 -40.64
C ASN A 363 -6.82 -21.46 -41.27
N GLY A 364 -5.49 -21.43 -41.24
CA GLY A 364 -4.65 -20.33 -41.77
C GLY A 364 -4.71 -19.06 -40.94
N ILE A 365 -5.31 -19.07 -39.76
CA ILE A 365 -5.43 -17.93 -38.85
C ILE A 365 -4.41 -18.11 -37.71
N GLN A 366 -3.63 -17.08 -37.45
CA GLN A 366 -2.65 -17.11 -36.36
C GLN A 366 -3.35 -16.99 -34.99
N GLU A 367 -3.54 -18.11 -34.35
CA GLU A 367 -4.08 -18.17 -32.98
C GLU A 367 -2.96 -18.22 -31.96
N LEU A 368 -3.12 -17.59 -30.79
CA LEU A 368 -2.04 -17.44 -29.80
C LEU A 368 -1.51 -18.78 -29.26
N GLN A 369 -2.38 -19.81 -29.21
CA GLN A 369 -2.02 -21.17 -28.79
C GLN A 369 -1.17 -21.95 -29.81
N GLU A 370 -1.05 -21.46 -31.02
CA GLU A 370 -0.32 -22.07 -32.12
C GLU A 370 1.13 -21.58 -32.19
N PHE A 371 1.52 -20.64 -31.31
CA PHE A 371 2.87 -20.16 -31.20
C PHE A 371 3.64 -20.93 -30.15
N GLU A 372 4.74 -21.55 -30.56
CA GLU A 372 5.61 -22.30 -29.68
C GLU A 372 7.06 -21.83 -29.78
N ILE A 373 7.89 -22.17 -28.79
CA ILE A 373 9.32 -21.85 -28.82
C ILE A 373 9.96 -22.59 -30.00
N ALA A 374 10.59 -21.87 -30.89
CA ALA A 374 11.24 -22.46 -32.06
C ALA A 374 12.43 -23.32 -31.64
N PRO A 375 12.50 -24.60 -32.11
CA PRO A 375 13.61 -25.51 -31.77
C PRO A 375 14.93 -25.12 -32.43
N TYR A 376 14.86 -24.33 -33.49
CA TYR A 376 16.04 -23.84 -34.22
C TYR A 376 15.93 -22.33 -34.48
N SER A 377 17.06 -21.65 -34.50
CA SER A 377 17.11 -20.19 -34.63
C SER A 377 16.56 -19.65 -35.96
N ASP A 378 16.70 -20.40 -37.05
CA ASP A 378 16.21 -20.06 -38.38
C ASP A 378 14.66 -20.14 -38.50
N LEU A 379 14.03 -20.92 -37.63
CA LEU A 379 12.55 -21.01 -37.50
C LEU A 379 11.98 -19.98 -36.51
N ALA A 380 12.81 -19.31 -35.75
CA ALA A 380 12.42 -18.32 -34.76
C ALA A 380 12.12 -16.97 -35.41
N ILE A 381 10.90 -16.83 -35.95
CA ILE A 381 10.46 -15.68 -36.75
C ILE A 381 9.39 -14.84 -36.05
N TYR A 382 9.07 -15.14 -34.78
CA TYR A 382 8.13 -14.34 -33.99
C TYR A 382 8.71 -13.96 -32.64
N VAL A 383 8.39 -12.73 -32.19
CA VAL A 383 8.63 -12.25 -30.82
C VAL A 383 7.32 -11.95 -30.14
N ARG A 384 7.22 -12.27 -28.87
CA ARG A 384 6.07 -11.92 -28.05
C ARG A 384 6.18 -10.47 -27.58
N VAL A 385 5.17 -9.67 -27.87
CA VAL A 385 5.09 -8.24 -27.50
C VAL A 385 3.88 -8.03 -26.61
N PHE A 386 4.09 -7.46 -25.44
CA PHE A 386 3.02 -7.10 -24.54
C PHE A 386 2.29 -5.83 -25.00
N LEU A 387 0.97 -5.90 -25.00
CA LEU A 387 0.13 -4.76 -25.34
C LEU A 387 0.02 -3.79 -24.15
N PRO A 388 -0.13 -2.49 -24.41
CA PRO A 388 -0.26 -1.50 -23.35
C PRO A 388 -1.59 -1.60 -22.58
N ASN A 389 -2.55 -2.35 -23.08
CA ASN A 389 -3.85 -2.53 -22.45
C ASN A 389 -3.74 -3.48 -21.26
N GLN A 390 -4.35 -3.08 -20.13
CA GLN A 390 -4.48 -3.91 -18.94
C GLN A 390 -5.94 -4.30 -18.75
N VAL A 391 -6.22 -5.60 -18.74
CA VAL A 391 -7.51 -6.15 -18.33
C VAL A 391 -7.42 -6.54 -16.87
N PHE A 392 -8.38 -6.12 -16.05
CA PHE A 392 -8.42 -6.47 -14.64
C PHE A 392 -9.28 -7.73 -14.44
N VAL A 393 -8.69 -8.74 -13.83
CA VAL A 393 -9.37 -9.98 -13.46
C VAL A 393 -9.65 -9.99 -11.96
N PHE A 394 -10.90 -10.26 -11.59
CA PHE A 394 -11.27 -10.44 -10.19
C PHE A 394 -10.68 -11.73 -9.65
N THR A 395 -10.12 -11.65 -8.45
CA THR A 395 -9.45 -12.78 -7.81
C THR A 395 -9.97 -13.01 -6.40
N TYR A 396 -9.81 -14.24 -5.96
CA TYR A 396 -9.97 -14.63 -4.57
C TYR A 396 -8.69 -15.32 -4.10
N GLN A 397 -8.17 -14.91 -2.94
CA GLN A 397 -6.92 -15.42 -2.39
C GLN A 397 -7.17 -16.02 -1.01
N ASN A 398 -6.65 -17.22 -0.80
CA ASN A 398 -6.58 -17.89 0.48
C ASN A 398 -5.13 -18.06 0.88
N LYS A 399 -4.81 -17.65 2.08
CA LYS A 399 -3.47 -17.82 2.65
C LYS A 399 -3.57 -18.50 4.00
N PHE A 400 -2.93 -19.65 4.13
CA PHE A 400 -2.82 -20.35 5.39
C PHE A 400 -1.35 -20.49 5.77
N SER A 401 -1.03 -20.17 7.01
CA SER A 401 0.31 -20.40 7.56
C SER A 401 0.21 -21.03 8.95
N GLN A 402 1.08 -22.00 9.17
CA GLN A 402 1.20 -22.71 10.43
C GLN A 402 2.68 -22.76 10.84
N ALA A 403 2.99 -22.26 12.01
CA ALA A 403 4.29 -22.48 12.65
C ALA A 403 4.10 -23.33 13.91
N LEU A 404 4.92 -24.34 14.05
CA LEU A 404 4.88 -25.27 15.18
C LEU A 404 6.30 -25.48 15.70
N ASN A 405 6.51 -25.18 16.97
CA ASN A 405 7.79 -25.36 17.63
C ASN A 405 7.65 -26.33 18.80
N PHE A 406 8.52 -27.35 18.82
CA PHE A 406 8.67 -28.26 19.95
C PHE A 406 9.95 -27.91 20.69
N ASN A 407 9.83 -27.47 21.95
CA ASN A 407 10.95 -27.05 22.78
C ASN A 407 11.01 -27.89 24.06
N PHE A 408 11.84 -28.88 24.05
CA PHE A 408 11.99 -29.80 25.18
C PHE A 408 12.98 -29.30 26.26
N ASN A 409 13.52 -28.11 26.12
CA ASN A 409 14.56 -27.57 27.02
C ASN A 409 14.12 -27.49 28.49
N GLN A 410 12.81 -27.38 28.76
CA GLN A 410 12.26 -27.43 30.13
C GLN A 410 12.57 -28.73 30.86
N TRP A 411 12.92 -29.82 30.16
CA TRP A 411 13.27 -31.11 30.71
C TRP A 411 14.79 -31.29 30.99
N GLN A 412 15.58 -30.23 30.87
CA GLN A 412 17.03 -30.29 30.99
C GLN A 412 17.50 -30.85 32.37
N ASN A 413 16.73 -30.59 33.44
CA ASN A 413 17.05 -31.06 34.80
C ASN A 413 16.39 -32.39 35.17
N GLU A 414 15.61 -32.98 34.25
CA GLU A 414 14.97 -34.28 34.42
C GLU A 414 15.96 -35.42 34.19
N LYS A 415 15.55 -36.66 34.50
CA LYS A 415 16.37 -37.87 34.29
C LYS A 415 15.82 -38.74 33.17
N GLY A 416 16.66 -39.67 32.67
CA GLY A 416 16.28 -40.65 31.66
C GLY A 416 15.90 -40.01 30.31
N PHE A 417 14.82 -40.51 29.69
CA PHE A 417 14.37 -40.08 28.35
C PHE A 417 14.07 -38.60 28.26
N LYS A 418 13.50 -38.00 29.28
CA LYS A 418 13.22 -36.56 29.29
C LYS A 418 14.49 -35.73 29.17
N LYS A 419 15.54 -36.09 29.87
CA LYS A 419 16.85 -35.43 29.76
C LYS A 419 17.43 -35.57 28.35
N PHE A 420 17.33 -36.75 27.75
CA PHE A 420 17.75 -36.95 26.35
C PHE A 420 16.92 -36.09 25.38
N ALA A 421 15.60 -36.08 25.53
CA ALA A 421 14.71 -35.26 24.70
C ALA A 421 15.00 -33.77 24.83
N SER A 422 15.48 -33.27 25.96
CA SER A 422 15.82 -31.86 26.19
C SER A 422 16.91 -31.31 25.26
N HIS A 423 17.69 -32.19 24.62
CA HIS A 423 18.70 -31.81 23.63
C HIS A 423 18.08 -31.46 22.26
N PHE A 424 16.81 -31.80 22.05
CA PHE A 424 16.14 -31.57 20.77
C PHE A 424 15.27 -30.33 20.81
N TYR A 425 15.28 -29.63 19.70
CA TYR A 425 14.35 -28.54 19.34
C TYR A 425 13.90 -28.74 17.91
N ASN A 426 12.61 -28.74 17.68
CA ASN A 426 12.07 -28.83 16.33
C ASN A 426 11.26 -27.59 15.98
N GLN A 427 11.47 -27.10 14.79
CA GLN A 427 10.74 -25.99 14.21
C GLN A 427 10.14 -26.41 12.86
N THR A 428 8.82 -26.40 12.77
CA THR A 428 8.09 -26.68 11.55
C THR A 428 7.32 -25.45 11.11
N SER A 429 7.39 -25.10 9.84
CA SER A 429 6.55 -24.08 9.23
C SER A 429 5.94 -24.58 7.94
N PHE A 430 4.69 -24.26 7.76
CA PHE A 430 3.94 -24.53 6.54
C PHE A 430 3.23 -23.26 6.08
N LEU A 431 3.32 -22.96 4.81
CA LEU A 431 2.64 -21.86 4.15
C LEU A 431 2.00 -22.38 2.88
N ILE A 432 0.77 -22.01 2.66
CA ILE A 432 0.10 -22.12 1.36
C ILE A 432 -0.58 -20.78 1.06
N ASP A 433 -0.32 -20.25 -0.12
CA ASP A 433 -0.92 -19.03 -0.67
C ASP A 433 -1.48 -19.37 -2.04
N ARG A 434 -2.81 -19.47 -2.12
CA ARG A 434 -3.55 -19.85 -3.31
C ARG A 434 -4.41 -18.70 -3.81
N LYS A 435 -4.27 -18.36 -5.08
CA LYS A 435 -5.03 -17.31 -5.76
C LYS A 435 -5.76 -17.91 -6.95
N ILE A 436 -7.07 -17.69 -7.00
CA ILE A 436 -7.93 -18.17 -8.07
C ILE A 436 -8.69 -17.02 -8.74
N LYS A 437 -9.14 -17.25 -9.97
CA LYS A 437 -10.08 -16.35 -10.64
C LYS A 437 -11.43 -16.42 -9.93
N ARG A 438 -12.04 -15.27 -9.68
CA ARG A 438 -13.34 -15.18 -9.03
C ARG A 438 -14.45 -15.16 -10.05
N ASN A 439 -15.30 -16.18 -10.05
CA ASN A 439 -16.49 -16.29 -10.88
C ASN A 439 -17.75 -16.12 -9.99
N GLY A 440 -18.34 -14.92 -10.02
CA GLY A 440 -19.58 -14.63 -9.28
C GLY A 440 -19.40 -14.51 -7.75
N ALA A 441 -20.38 -15.02 -7.00
CA ALA A 441 -20.51 -14.90 -5.55
C ALA A 441 -19.93 -16.08 -4.75
N ASN A 442 -19.41 -17.11 -5.40
CA ASN A 442 -18.88 -18.27 -4.71
C ASN A 442 -17.49 -17.99 -4.16
N PHE A 443 -17.36 -18.14 -2.84
CA PHE A 443 -16.09 -18.01 -2.15
C PHE A 443 -15.52 -19.40 -1.89
N ASP A 444 -14.41 -19.73 -2.54
CA ASP A 444 -13.65 -20.92 -2.16
C ASP A 444 -12.80 -20.59 -0.92
N LEU A 445 -13.20 -21.14 0.22
CA LEU A 445 -12.52 -20.95 1.51
C LEU A 445 -11.46 -22.01 1.80
N ASN A 446 -11.28 -23.00 0.91
CA ASN A 446 -10.33 -24.08 1.10
C ASN A 446 -8.96 -23.74 0.51
N PRO A 447 -7.92 -23.40 1.31
CA PRO A 447 -6.59 -23.12 0.78
C PRO A 447 -5.91 -24.36 0.19
N PHE A 448 -6.43 -25.57 0.49
CA PHE A 448 -5.89 -26.86 0.05
C PHE A 448 -6.61 -27.45 -1.17
N SER A 449 -7.56 -26.73 -1.76
CA SER A 449 -8.25 -27.18 -2.98
C SER A 449 -7.25 -27.32 -4.14
N LYS A 450 -7.43 -28.41 -4.92
CA LYS A 450 -6.58 -28.73 -6.08
C LYS A 450 -7.26 -28.42 -7.41
N GLU A 451 -8.36 -27.67 -7.42
CA GLU A 451 -9.00 -27.25 -8.66
C GLU A 451 -8.06 -26.33 -9.44
N GLU A 452 -7.62 -26.79 -10.62
CA GLU A 452 -6.61 -26.11 -11.44
C GLU A 452 -7.23 -25.15 -12.47
N GLU A 453 -8.48 -25.37 -12.90
CA GLU A 453 -9.12 -24.59 -13.98
C GLU A 453 -9.21 -23.08 -13.71
N GLU A 454 -9.27 -22.67 -12.45
CA GLU A 454 -9.36 -21.26 -12.06
C GLU A 454 -8.11 -20.77 -11.34
N LEU A 455 -7.06 -21.59 -11.27
CA LEU A 455 -5.85 -21.27 -10.51
C LEU A 455 -5.03 -20.20 -11.22
N ILE A 456 -4.78 -19.07 -10.54
CA ILE A 456 -3.92 -17.99 -11.01
C ILE A 456 -2.53 -18.07 -10.39
N GLY A 457 -2.45 -18.51 -9.15
CA GLY A 457 -1.18 -18.67 -8.46
C GLY A 457 -1.30 -19.56 -7.25
N LEU A 458 -0.28 -20.38 -7.05
CA LEU A 458 -0.11 -21.24 -5.88
C LEU A 458 1.34 -21.13 -5.42
N ASN A 459 1.52 -20.87 -4.15
CA ASN A 459 2.84 -20.91 -3.51
C ASN A 459 2.73 -21.73 -2.23
N THR A 460 3.40 -22.88 -2.21
CA THR A 460 3.49 -23.71 -1.01
C THR A 460 4.92 -23.77 -0.51
N ASN A 461 5.08 -23.64 0.78
CA ASN A 461 6.36 -23.76 1.44
C ASN A 461 6.21 -24.63 2.68
N PHE A 462 6.94 -25.72 2.73
CA PHE A 462 7.09 -26.54 3.93
C PHE A 462 8.53 -26.56 4.35
N ARG A 463 8.79 -26.21 5.60
CA ARG A 463 10.11 -26.28 6.21
C ARG A 463 10.04 -26.96 7.56
N ASN A 464 10.88 -27.96 7.77
CA ASN A 464 11.13 -28.55 9.06
C ASN A 464 12.62 -28.48 9.39
N SER A 465 12.95 -28.04 10.59
CA SER A 465 14.33 -28.01 11.09
C SER A 465 14.38 -28.67 12.47
N LEU A 466 15.15 -29.75 12.54
CA LEU A 466 15.42 -30.47 13.78
C LEU A 466 16.83 -30.12 14.25
N PHE A 467 16.92 -29.60 15.46
CA PHE A 467 18.16 -29.22 16.10
C PHE A 467 18.48 -30.18 17.24
N PHE A 468 19.70 -30.66 17.30
CA PHE A 468 20.27 -31.37 18.43
C PHE A 468 21.37 -30.51 19.07
N ASN A 469 21.33 -30.32 20.37
CA ASN A 469 22.26 -29.49 21.14
C ASN A 469 22.39 -28.03 20.63
N ARG A 470 21.29 -27.41 20.25
CA ARG A 470 21.26 -26.04 19.75
C ARG A 470 21.95 -25.06 20.69
N GLY A 471 22.98 -24.37 20.21
CA GLY A 471 23.76 -23.38 20.98
C GLY A 471 24.74 -23.95 21.97
N LYS A 472 25.07 -25.25 21.94
CA LYS A 472 26.12 -25.85 22.75
C LYS A 472 27.49 -25.74 22.05
N GLN A 473 28.56 -25.52 22.84
CA GLN A 473 29.91 -25.26 22.29
C GLN A 473 30.59 -26.49 21.68
N TYR A 474 30.33 -27.69 22.25
CA TYR A 474 31.08 -28.89 21.85
C TYR A 474 30.51 -29.62 20.65
N HIS A 475 29.22 -29.68 20.50
CA HIS A 475 28.57 -30.38 19.41
C HIS A 475 27.15 -29.88 19.23
N SER A 476 26.81 -29.49 18.01
CA SER A 476 25.44 -29.18 17.58
C SER A 476 25.22 -29.72 16.21
N THR A 477 24.03 -30.27 15.99
CA THR A 477 23.60 -30.77 14.65
C THR A 477 22.28 -30.17 14.28
N THR A 478 22.15 -29.78 13.04
CA THR A 478 20.89 -29.30 12.47
C THR A 478 20.56 -30.12 11.24
N TYR A 479 19.35 -30.65 11.21
CA TYR A 479 18.79 -31.27 10.01
C TYR A 479 17.65 -30.40 9.53
N SER A 480 17.70 -29.95 8.29
CA SER A 480 16.65 -29.12 7.66
C SER A 480 16.11 -29.78 6.42
N PHE A 481 14.79 -29.81 6.34
CA PHE A 481 14.05 -30.28 5.18
C PHE A 481 13.16 -29.15 4.65
N LEU A 482 13.25 -28.85 3.36
CA LEU A 482 12.53 -27.77 2.69
C LEU A 482 11.86 -28.28 1.41
N ILE A 483 10.58 -27.98 1.26
CA ILE A 483 9.84 -28.17 0.02
C ILE A 483 9.22 -26.83 -0.35
N ASN A 484 9.52 -26.35 -1.54
CA ASN A 484 8.87 -25.20 -2.15
C ASN A 484 8.22 -25.64 -3.46
N GLU A 485 6.98 -25.22 -3.64
CA GLU A 485 6.25 -25.39 -4.89
C GLU A 485 5.61 -24.04 -5.23
N SER A 486 5.88 -23.55 -6.42
CA SER A 486 5.30 -22.31 -6.92
C SER A 486 4.75 -22.53 -8.31
N GLN A 487 3.48 -22.18 -8.48
CA GLN A 487 2.77 -22.19 -9.76
C GLN A 487 2.21 -20.79 -9.96
N ASN A 488 2.50 -20.17 -11.09
CA ASN A 488 1.95 -18.87 -11.45
C ASN A 488 1.43 -18.93 -12.88
N LEU A 489 0.24 -18.41 -13.08
CA LEU A 489 -0.31 -18.18 -14.38
C LEU A 489 0.40 -16.96 -14.98
N ILE A 490 1.30 -17.19 -15.93
CA ILE A 490 2.07 -16.11 -16.57
C ILE A 490 1.27 -15.47 -17.70
N ASN A 491 0.38 -16.24 -18.35
CA ASN A 491 -0.41 -15.78 -19.49
C ASN A 491 -1.85 -16.27 -19.37
N VAL A 492 -2.81 -15.36 -19.46
CA VAL A 492 -4.22 -15.70 -19.71
C VAL A 492 -4.60 -15.11 -21.05
N GLN A 493 -4.98 -15.99 -21.96
CA GLN A 493 -5.48 -15.63 -23.26
C GLN A 493 -6.98 -15.34 -23.18
N PHE A 494 -7.43 -14.23 -23.73
CA PHE A 494 -8.83 -13.99 -24.01
C PHE A 494 -9.04 -14.04 -25.53
N ASP A 495 -9.73 -15.06 -25.97
CA ASP A 495 -10.31 -15.06 -27.30
C ASP A 495 -11.74 -14.51 -27.19
N GLY A 496 -12.11 -13.58 -28.05
CA GLY A 496 -13.38 -12.81 -27.98
C GLY A 496 -14.65 -13.64 -28.10
N ASN A 497 -14.59 -14.97 -28.26
CA ASN A 497 -15.74 -15.87 -28.40
C ASN A 497 -15.70 -17.19 -27.62
N GLN A 498 -14.63 -17.58 -26.96
CA GLN A 498 -14.63 -18.72 -26.05
C GLN A 498 -13.54 -18.57 -24.98
N ASN A 499 -13.90 -18.82 -23.72
CA ASN A 499 -13.00 -18.86 -22.56
C ASN A 499 -12.05 -20.06 -22.65
N LEU A 500 -10.95 -19.95 -23.35
CA LEU A 500 -9.85 -20.89 -23.29
C LEU A 500 -8.66 -20.24 -22.60
N ALA A 501 -8.51 -20.52 -21.33
CA ALA A 501 -7.28 -20.20 -20.60
C ALA A 501 -6.26 -21.30 -20.88
N SER A 502 -5.18 -21.01 -21.59
CA SER A 502 -4.02 -21.89 -21.62
C SER A 502 -3.15 -21.59 -20.41
N LEU A 503 -3.04 -22.55 -19.50
CA LEU A 503 -2.15 -22.50 -18.34
C LEU A 503 -0.73 -22.87 -18.79
N GLU A 504 0.17 -21.90 -19.00
CA GLU A 504 1.58 -22.15 -18.84
C GLU A 504 1.92 -22.09 -17.34
N SER A 505 1.90 -23.24 -16.68
CA SER A 505 2.37 -23.34 -15.30
C SER A 505 3.88 -23.59 -15.29
N ILE A 506 4.66 -22.64 -14.77
CA ILE A 506 6.04 -22.94 -14.35
C ILE A 506 5.95 -23.51 -12.95
N SER A 507 6.03 -24.84 -12.82
CA SER A 507 6.18 -25.47 -11.50
C SER A 507 7.67 -25.66 -11.21
N ALA A 508 8.19 -25.04 -10.16
CA ALA A 508 9.51 -25.34 -9.63
C ALA A 508 9.36 -26.00 -8.26
N LYS A 509 9.74 -27.28 -8.19
CA LYS A 509 9.78 -28.03 -6.94
C LYS A 509 11.24 -28.19 -6.52
N ASN A 510 11.65 -27.45 -5.49
CA ASN A 510 12.98 -27.57 -4.93
C ASN A 510 12.95 -28.32 -3.61
N GLN A 511 13.69 -29.40 -3.53
CA GLN A 511 13.91 -30.18 -2.32
C GLN A 511 15.37 -30.06 -1.91
N SER A 512 15.65 -29.56 -0.70
CA SER A 512 17.02 -29.49 -0.18
C SER A 512 17.13 -30.15 1.19
N HIS A 513 18.17 -30.94 1.38
CA HIS A 513 18.60 -31.51 2.67
C HIS A 513 19.93 -30.84 3.07
N GLN A 514 20.01 -30.26 4.26
CA GLN A 514 21.22 -29.71 4.86
C GLN A 514 21.40 -30.24 6.28
#